data_effd846251e129c567849a7e8562c78d
#
_entry.id   effd846251e129c567849a7e8562c78d
#
_cell.length_a   1.000
_cell.length_b   1.000
_cell.length_c   1.000
_cell.angle_alpha   90.00
_cell.angle_beta   90.00
_cell.angle_gamma   90.00
#
_symmetry.space_group_name_H-M   'P 1'
#
loop_
_entity.id
_entity.type
_entity.pdbx_description
1 polymer ?
#
loop_
_entity_poly.entity_id
_entity_poly.type
_entity_poly.pdbx_seq_one_letter_code
_entity_poly.pdbx_strand_id
1 'polypeptide(L)'
;PGREREYLDIAEAVPKLRALHPDCVFIALHGPFGEDGRMQGLFDLMGIPYTGSGCSSSGLAIDKIRAKAIAAYGGIKVAEQIVFKRREWEDDPAALTQRIGSALGFPCVIKNPMQGSSLGMAIPQTADDFESAVPELLHFGGTILAERYLAGLELTCGVLDLDEEQGAYALPVTEIRPVKAKFFDYAAKYTPGATKEITPAQIDEALRDRTQAMAIHAHELMGCRGFSRSDMIFSGGELYWLEINSIPGL
;
A
#
# COMPACT_ATOMS: atom_id res chain seq x y z
N PRO A 1 -2.92 -31.34 13.62
CA PRO A 1 -4.16 -31.45 14.35
C PRO A 1 -4.76 -30.06 14.46
N GLY A 2 -5.84 -29.79 13.68
CA GLY A 2 -6.45 -28.49 13.57
C GLY A 2 -7.07 -28.05 14.88
N ARG A 3 -6.62 -26.92 15.39
CA ARG A 3 -7.40 -26.16 16.37
C ARG A 3 -8.57 -25.55 15.61
N GLU A 4 -9.79 -25.78 16.08
CA GLU A 4 -10.97 -25.05 15.61
C GLU A 4 -10.69 -23.56 15.71
N ARG A 5 -10.97 -22.81 14.62
CA ARG A 5 -10.88 -21.36 14.63
C ARG A 5 -12.08 -20.85 15.44
N GLU A 6 -11.81 -20.28 16.60
CA GLU A 6 -12.82 -19.60 17.40
C GLU A 6 -12.94 -18.15 16.89
N TYR A 7 -14.12 -17.78 16.41
CA TYR A 7 -14.46 -16.41 16.03
C TYR A 7 -15.14 -15.75 17.23
N LEU A 8 -14.44 -14.76 17.81
CA LEU A 8 -14.94 -13.96 18.93
C LEU A 8 -15.27 -12.56 18.41
N ASP A 9 -16.31 -11.95 18.97
CA ASP A 9 -16.45 -10.51 18.82
C ASP A 9 -15.42 -9.79 19.70
N ILE A 10 -15.27 -8.47 19.49
CA ILE A 10 -14.26 -7.68 20.21
C ILE A 10 -14.52 -7.66 21.73
N ALA A 11 -15.80 -7.73 22.15
CA ALA A 11 -16.17 -7.70 23.55
C ALA A 11 -15.73 -9.00 24.26
N GLU A 12 -15.71 -10.12 23.56
CA GLU A 12 -15.23 -11.40 24.07
C GLU A 12 -13.70 -11.55 23.95
N ALA A 13 -13.11 -11.00 22.87
CA ALA A 13 -11.68 -11.10 22.61
C ALA A 13 -10.84 -10.32 23.63
N VAL A 14 -11.26 -9.10 24.03
CA VAL A 14 -10.51 -8.24 24.95
C VAL A 14 -10.27 -8.87 26.31
N PRO A 15 -11.29 -9.43 27.04
CA PRO A 15 -11.07 -10.13 28.29
C PRO A 15 -10.13 -11.34 28.15
N LYS A 16 -10.26 -12.12 27.07
CA LYS A 16 -9.39 -13.26 26.82
C LYS A 16 -7.94 -12.84 26.58
N LEU A 17 -7.69 -11.79 25.80
CA LEU A 17 -6.37 -11.24 25.60
C LEU A 17 -5.73 -10.77 26.92
N ARG A 18 -6.49 -10.09 27.78
CA ARG A 18 -6.01 -9.70 29.12
C ARG A 18 -5.65 -10.90 29.99
N ALA A 19 -6.47 -11.93 29.96
CA ALA A 19 -6.23 -13.16 30.76
C ALA A 19 -5.00 -13.96 30.28
N LEU A 20 -4.59 -13.80 29.02
CA LEU A 20 -3.39 -14.43 28.47
C LEU A 20 -2.08 -13.78 28.94
N HIS A 21 -2.14 -12.53 29.41
CA HIS A 21 -0.97 -11.74 29.80
C HIS A 21 0.22 -11.86 28.82
N PRO A 22 0.01 -11.57 27.51
CA PRO A 22 1.10 -11.72 26.55
C PRO A 22 2.19 -10.67 26.80
N ASP A 23 3.45 -11.08 26.73
CA ASP A 23 4.60 -10.16 26.78
C ASP A 23 4.67 -9.28 25.52
N CYS A 24 4.26 -9.83 24.37
CA CYS A 24 4.19 -9.13 23.09
C CYS A 24 3.22 -9.83 22.14
N VAL A 25 2.55 -9.06 21.28
CA VAL A 25 1.69 -9.58 20.22
C VAL A 25 2.36 -9.39 18.87
N PHE A 26 2.56 -10.49 18.13
CA PHE A 26 2.94 -10.43 16.72
C PHE A 26 1.69 -10.24 15.87
N ILE A 27 1.59 -9.08 15.18
CA ILE A 27 0.46 -8.77 14.30
C ILE A 27 0.75 -9.32 12.92
N ALA A 28 0.00 -10.34 12.50
CA ALA A 28 0.07 -10.96 11.16
C ALA A 28 -1.25 -10.78 10.40
N LEU A 29 -1.91 -9.62 10.58
CA LEU A 29 -3.17 -9.27 9.95
C LEU A 29 -2.93 -8.25 8.85
N HIS A 30 -3.32 -8.54 7.62
CA HIS A 30 -3.18 -7.64 6.48
C HIS A 30 -4.50 -6.91 6.18
N GLY A 31 -4.38 -5.71 5.59
CA GLY A 31 -5.51 -4.90 5.18
C GLY A 31 -6.30 -4.27 6.34
N PRO A 32 -7.61 -4.05 6.15
CA PRO A 32 -8.47 -3.45 7.18
C PRO A 32 -8.41 -4.18 8.52
N PHE A 33 -8.43 -3.41 9.60
CA PHE A 33 -8.22 -3.78 11.01
C PHE A 33 -6.77 -4.10 11.38
N GLY A 34 -6.00 -4.81 10.55
CA GLY A 34 -4.60 -5.17 10.84
C GLY A 34 -3.62 -4.04 10.57
N GLU A 35 -3.74 -3.38 9.40
CA GLU A 35 -2.80 -2.36 8.92
C GLU A 35 -3.31 -0.91 9.05
N ASP A 36 -4.50 -0.69 9.59
CA ASP A 36 -5.16 0.62 9.62
C ASP A 36 -5.11 1.34 10.98
N GLY A 37 -4.33 0.82 11.91
CA GLY A 37 -4.13 1.39 13.23
C GLY A 37 -5.15 0.95 14.28
N ARG A 38 -6.24 0.28 13.92
CA ARG A 38 -7.30 -0.11 14.87
C ARG A 38 -6.82 -1.13 15.89
N MET A 39 -6.16 -2.19 15.44
CA MET A 39 -5.60 -3.20 16.35
C MET A 39 -4.45 -2.62 17.17
N GLN A 40 -3.61 -1.80 16.57
CA GLN A 40 -2.54 -1.08 17.24
C GLN A 40 -3.10 -0.19 18.37
N GLY A 41 -4.13 0.61 18.07
CA GLY A 41 -4.79 1.44 19.06
C GLY A 41 -5.46 0.65 20.19
N LEU A 42 -6.02 -0.52 19.88
CA LEU A 42 -6.55 -1.42 20.91
C LEU A 42 -5.43 -1.90 21.85
N PHE A 43 -4.31 -2.36 21.32
CA PHE A 43 -3.18 -2.81 22.12
C PHE A 43 -2.54 -1.67 22.91
N ASP A 44 -2.44 -0.46 22.35
CA ASP A 44 -1.98 0.74 23.06
C ASP A 44 -2.86 1.02 24.29
N LEU A 45 -4.20 1.00 24.14
CA LEU A 45 -5.14 1.19 25.24
C LEU A 45 -5.10 0.07 26.29
N MET A 46 -4.73 -1.14 25.88
CA MET A 46 -4.58 -2.28 26.79
C MET A 46 -3.20 -2.34 27.46
N GLY A 47 -2.23 -1.53 27.02
CA GLY A 47 -0.86 -1.57 27.51
C GLY A 47 -0.12 -2.85 27.09
N ILE A 48 -0.51 -3.46 25.95
CA ILE A 48 0.09 -4.70 25.43
C ILE A 48 1.09 -4.32 24.34
N PRO A 49 2.39 -4.67 24.48
CA PRO A 49 3.37 -4.49 23.42
C PRO A 49 3.03 -5.31 22.16
N TYR A 50 3.33 -4.75 20.99
CA TYR A 50 3.10 -5.43 19.70
C TYR A 50 4.20 -5.08 18.68
N THR A 51 4.32 -5.92 17.65
CA THR A 51 5.29 -5.74 16.58
C THR A 51 4.82 -4.73 15.53
N GLY A 52 5.77 -4.00 14.94
CA GLY A 52 5.53 -3.09 13.81
C GLY A 52 5.10 -1.69 14.24
N SER A 53 4.59 -0.96 13.26
CA SER A 53 4.23 0.46 13.37
C SER A 53 3.05 0.71 14.31
N GLY A 54 3.03 1.88 14.94
CA GLY A 54 1.97 2.29 15.85
C GLY A 54 0.65 2.69 15.17
N CYS A 55 -0.36 3.02 15.97
CA CYS A 55 -1.71 3.35 15.50
C CYS A 55 -1.72 4.45 14.44
N SER A 56 -1.05 5.59 14.69
CA SER A 56 -1.05 6.74 13.78
C SER A 56 -0.33 6.43 12.47
N SER A 57 0.83 5.79 12.54
CA SER A 57 1.65 5.43 11.37
C SER A 57 0.94 4.40 10.49
N SER A 58 0.34 3.36 11.08
CA SER A 58 -0.42 2.36 10.35
C SER A 58 -1.65 2.97 9.66
N GLY A 59 -2.41 3.82 10.38
CA GLY A 59 -3.55 4.51 9.80
C GLY A 59 -3.19 5.49 8.68
N LEU A 60 -1.99 6.11 8.76
CA LEU A 60 -1.46 6.96 7.71
C LEU A 60 -1.00 6.13 6.50
N ALA A 61 -0.23 5.08 6.74
CA ALA A 61 0.37 4.24 5.69
C ALA A 61 -0.69 3.62 4.77
N ILE A 62 -1.81 3.15 5.31
CA ILE A 62 -2.88 2.52 4.51
C ILE A 62 -3.64 3.54 3.66
N ASP A 63 -3.73 4.81 4.09
CA ASP A 63 -4.42 5.88 3.36
C ASP A 63 -3.53 6.45 2.25
N LYS A 64 -3.65 5.89 1.05
CA LYS A 64 -2.81 6.26 -0.09
C LYS A 64 -2.85 7.76 -0.44
N ILE A 65 -3.98 8.42 -0.20
CA ILE A 65 -4.11 9.86 -0.48
C ILE A 65 -3.25 10.67 0.49
N ARG A 66 -3.37 10.38 1.79
CA ARG A 66 -2.62 11.10 2.84
C ARG A 66 -1.15 10.72 2.82
N ALA A 67 -0.84 9.43 2.69
CA ALA A 67 0.54 8.94 2.59
C ALA A 67 1.28 9.60 1.43
N LYS A 68 0.69 9.66 0.23
CA LYS A 68 1.28 10.32 -0.94
C LYS A 68 1.42 11.84 -0.77
N ALA A 69 0.48 12.49 -0.11
CA ALA A 69 0.60 13.92 0.18
C ALA A 69 1.81 14.21 1.10
N ILE A 70 2.00 13.39 2.13
CA ILE A 70 3.15 13.51 3.05
C ILE A 70 4.44 13.13 2.34
N ALA A 71 4.46 12.05 1.56
CA ALA A 71 5.62 11.64 0.77
C ALA A 71 6.06 12.76 -0.18
N ALA A 72 5.13 13.36 -0.91
CA ALA A 72 5.40 14.49 -1.81
C ALA A 72 5.91 15.73 -1.07
N TYR A 73 5.33 16.06 0.10
CA TYR A 73 5.81 17.14 0.95
C TYR A 73 7.24 16.89 1.44
N GLY A 74 7.58 15.63 1.75
CA GLY A 74 8.94 15.20 2.11
C GLY A 74 9.90 15.05 0.94
N GLY A 75 9.51 15.44 -0.29
CA GLY A 75 10.38 15.40 -1.47
C GLY A 75 10.43 14.04 -2.19
N ILE A 76 9.61 13.07 -1.79
CA ILE A 76 9.48 11.80 -2.49
C ILE A 76 8.60 11.98 -3.73
N LYS A 77 9.09 11.55 -4.88
CA LYS A 77 8.37 11.64 -6.14
C LYS A 77 7.22 10.64 -6.19
N VAL A 78 6.00 11.12 -6.44
CA VAL A 78 4.78 10.33 -6.61
C VAL A 78 4.17 10.59 -7.98
N ALA A 79 3.34 9.68 -8.48
CA ALA A 79 2.61 9.89 -9.71
C ALA A 79 1.62 11.06 -9.59
N GLU A 80 1.37 11.76 -10.69
CA GLU A 80 0.28 12.74 -10.76
C GLU A 80 -1.04 12.05 -10.45
N GLN A 81 -1.88 12.71 -9.63
CA GLN A 81 -3.10 12.10 -9.12
C GLN A 81 -4.25 13.07 -9.01
N ILE A 82 -5.46 12.54 -9.13
CA ILE A 82 -6.72 13.23 -8.90
C ILE A 82 -7.56 12.38 -7.96
N VAL A 83 -8.06 13.01 -6.91
CA VAL A 83 -9.02 12.40 -6.00
C VAL A 83 -10.40 12.89 -6.36
N PHE A 84 -11.36 11.99 -6.45
CA PHE A 84 -12.76 12.33 -6.63
C PHE A 84 -13.69 11.49 -5.76
N LYS A 85 -14.88 12.00 -5.51
CA LYS A 85 -15.88 11.37 -4.67
C LYS A 85 -17.02 10.82 -5.51
N ARG A 86 -17.78 9.86 -4.96
CA ARG A 86 -19.01 9.32 -5.54
C ARG A 86 -19.93 10.44 -6.07
N ARG A 87 -20.13 11.51 -5.30
CA ARG A 87 -20.99 12.61 -5.70
C ARG A 87 -20.53 13.28 -7.00
N GLU A 88 -19.25 13.52 -7.18
CA GLU A 88 -18.71 14.12 -8.42
C GLU A 88 -18.98 13.22 -9.64
N TRP A 89 -18.88 11.91 -9.44
CA TRP A 89 -19.24 10.93 -10.47
C TRP A 89 -20.74 10.95 -10.79
N GLU A 90 -21.59 10.93 -9.78
CA GLU A 90 -23.05 10.91 -9.92
C GLU A 90 -23.60 12.23 -10.51
N ASP A 91 -22.95 13.37 -10.22
CA ASP A 91 -23.36 14.69 -10.73
C ASP A 91 -23.08 14.84 -12.24
N ASP A 92 -21.89 14.45 -12.73
CA ASP A 92 -21.54 14.52 -14.17
C ASP A 92 -20.38 13.54 -14.51
N PRO A 93 -20.70 12.27 -14.86
CA PRO A 93 -19.68 11.27 -15.24
C PRO A 93 -18.83 11.71 -16.44
N ALA A 94 -19.43 12.35 -17.44
CA ALA A 94 -18.74 12.72 -18.68
C ALA A 94 -17.71 13.83 -18.43
N ALA A 95 -18.07 14.87 -17.67
CA ALA A 95 -17.14 15.94 -17.31
C ALA A 95 -16.00 15.41 -16.45
N LEU A 96 -16.27 14.49 -15.52
CA LEU A 96 -15.23 13.85 -14.71
C LEU A 96 -14.29 13.01 -15.59
N THR A 97 -14.82 12.18 -16.49
CA THR A 97 -14.04 11.36 -17.43
C THR A 97 -13.13 12.24 -18.29
N GLN A 98 -13.67 13.34 -18.83
CA GLN A 98 -12.89 14.31 -19.60
C GLN A 98 -11.78 14.96 -18.76
N ARG A 99 -12.05 15.33 -17.51
CA ARG A 99 -11.05 15.90 -16.58
C ARG A 99 -9.90 14.92 -16.33
N ILE A 100 -10.24 13.66 -16.05
CA ILE A 100 -9.22 12.60 -15.82
C ILE A 100 -8.41 12.37 -17.08
N GLY A 101 -9.05 12.18 -18.24
CA GLY A 101 -8.36 11.97 -19.50
C GLY A 101 -7.43 13.12 -19.89
N SER A 102 -7.85 14.37 -19.66
CA SER A 102 -7.03 15.55 -19.96
C SER A 102 -5.82 15.73 -19.04
N ALA A 103 -5.95 15.39 -17.76
CA ALA A 103 -4.89 15.58 -16.78
C ALA A 103 -3.93 14.40 -16.68
N LEU A 104 -4.46 13.17 -16.65
CA LEU A 104 -3.67 11.96 -16.42
C LEU A 104 -3.40 11.16 -17.70
N GLY A 105 -4.30 11.26 -18.68
CA GLY A 105 -4.29 10.43 -19.88
C GLY A 105 -4.85 9.02 -19.63
N PHE A 106 -4.94 8.24 -20.71
CA PHE A 106 -5.21 6.80 -20.65
C PHE A 106 -4.05 6.05 -21.29
N PRO A 107 -3.65 4.88 -20.71
CA PRO A 107 -4.21 4.27 -19.52
C PRO A 107 -3.96 5.10 -18.25
N CYS A 108 -4.86 4.97 -17.27
CA CYS A 108 -4.66 5.50 -15.92
C CYS A 108 -4.93 4.39 -14.88
N VAL A 109 -4.51 4.60 -13.64
CA VAL A 109 -4.80 3.69 -12.53
C VAL A 109 -5.90 4.31 -11.68
N ILE A 110 -6.98 3.57 -11.42
CA ILE A 110 -8.01 3.99 -10.47
C ILE A 110 -8.13 2.98 -9.34
N LYS A 111 -8.19 3.45 -8.10
CA LYS A 111 -8.20 2.57 -6.93
C LYS A 111 -8.92 3.18 -5.72
N ASN A 112 -9.44 2.30 -4.86
CA ASN A 112 -9.87 2.70 -3.53
C ASN A 112 -8.63 3.05 -2.69
N PRO A 113 -8.58 4.23 -2.04
CA PRO A 113 -7.38 4.66 -1.31
C PRO A 113 -7.09 3.87 -0.04
N MET A 114 -8.09 3.19 0.54
CA MET A 114 -7.99 2.48 1.83
C MET A 114 -7.91 0.95 1.69
N GLN A 115 -7.89 0.42 0.47
CA GLN A 115 -7.80 -1.03 0.24
C GLN A 115 -6.36 -1.46 -0.02
N GLY A 116 -5.99 -2.61 0.56
CA GLY A 116 -4.74 -3.31 0.29
C GLY A 116 -4.86 -4.32 -0.86
N SER A 117 -3.73 -4.97 -1.18
CA SER A 117 -3.69 -6.16 -2.06
C SER A 117 -4.32 -5.98 -3.45
N SER A 118 -4.32 -4.77 -4.00
CA SER A 118 -4.95 -4.45 -5.30
C SER A 118 -6.47 -4.72 -5.39
N LEU A 119 -7.14 -4.98 -4.27
CA LEU A 119 -8.60 -5.02 -4.21
C LEU A 119 -9.16 -3.62 -4.50
N GLY A 120 -10.17 -3.53 -5.36
CA GLY A 120 -10.73 -2.24 -5.74
C GLY A 120 -9.74 -1.37 -6.53
N MET A 121 -9.00 -1.96 -7.49
CA MET A 121 -8.12 -1.29 -8.44
C MET A 121 -8.47 -1.71 -9.87
N ALA A 122 -8.40 -0.75 -10.81
CA ALA A 122 -8.51 -1.00 -12.23
C ALA A 122 -7.52 -0.13 -13.01
N ILE A 123 -7.19 -0.55 -14.24
CA ILE A 123 -6.31 0.17 -15.16
C ILE A 123 -7.05 0.39 -16.48
N PRO A 124 -8.04 1.32 -16.53
CA PRO A 124 -8.77 1.63 -17.75
C PRO A 124 -7.82 2.10 -18.85
N GLN A 125 -8.00 1.53 -20.04
CA GLN A 125 -7.20 1.82 -21.22
C GLN A 125 -7.79 2.97 -22.04
N THR A 126 -9.09 3.20 -21.89
CA THR A 126 -9.89 4.20 -22.61
C THR A 126 -10.83 4.92 -21.66
N ALA A 127 -11.49 5.97 -22.15
CA ALA A 127 -12.56 6.66 -21.43
C ALA A 127 -13.75 5.72 -21.14
N ASP A 128 -14.13 4.89 -22.08
CA ASP A 128 -15.23 3.93 -21.92
C ASP A 128 -14.91 2.86 -20.86
N ASP A 129 -13.66 2.38 -20.82
CA ASP A 129 -13.20 1.48 -19.75
C ASP A 129 -13.25 2.16 -18.37
N PHE A 130 -12.90 3.46 -18.31
CA PHE A 130 -12.94 4.23 -17.08
C PHE A 130 -14.38 4.36 -16.58
N GLU A 131 -15.31 4.74 -17.46
CA GLU A 131 -16.73 4.86 -17.11
C GLU A 131 -17.34 3.51 -16.67
N SER A 132 -16.88 2.41 -17.23
CA SER A 132 -17.31 1.07 -16.83
C SER A 132 -16.74 0.64 -15.49
N ALA A 133 -15.51 1.03 -15.16
CA ALA A 133 -14.81 0.60 -13.95
C ALA A 133 -15.18 1.41 -12.70
N VAL A 134 -15.50 2.71 -12.82
CA VAL A 134 -15.78 3.57 -11.66
C VAL A 134 -16.93 3.07 -10.80
N PRO A 135 -18.11 2.66 -11.33
CA PRO A 135 -19.20 2.12 -10.51
C PRO A 135 -18.78 0.93 -9.65
N GLU A 136 -17.98 0.01 -10.20
CA GLU A 136 -17.49 -1.16 -9.49
C GLU A 136 -16.58 -0.77 -8.31
N LEU A 137 -15.67 0.19 -8.54
CA LEU A 137 -14.79 0.67 -7.48
C LEU A 137 -15.54 1.41 -6.37
N LEU A 138 -16.61 2.09 -6.71
CA LEU A 138 -17.46 2.81 -5.75
C LEU A 138 -18.18 1.86 -4.77
N HIS A 139 -18.29 0.55 -5.06
CA HIS A 139 -18.78 -0.43 -4.08
C HIS A 139 -17.81 -0.60 -2.88
N PHE A 140 -16.51 -0.36 -3.08
CA PHE A 140 -15.50 -0.45 -2.01
C PHE A 140 -15.40 0.81 -1.15
N GLY A 141 -16.03 1.93 -1.55
CA GLY A 141 -16.01 3.18 -0.81
C GLY A 141 -16.40 4.38 -1.68
N GLY A 142 -16.69 5.51 -1.03
CA GLY A 142 -17.19 6.72 -1.70
C GLY A 142 -16.10 7.62 -2.28
N THR A 143 -14.83 7.24 -2.23
CA THR A 143 -13.67 8.02 -2.71
C THR A 143 -12.80 7.14 -3.60
N ILE A 144 -12.38 7.68 -4.74
CA ILE A 144 -11.47 7.05 -5.68
C ILE A 144 -10.24 7.95 -5.86
N LEU A 145 -9.08 7.32 -5.90
CA LEU A 145 -7.80 7.89 -6.29
C LEU A 145 -7.51 7.46 -7.74
N ALA A 146 -7.43 8.43 -8.65
CA ALA A 146 -6.96 8.23 -10.02
C ALA A 146 -5.52 8.72 -10.14
N GLU A 147 -4.66 7.94 -10.78
CA GLU A 147 -3.24 8.23 -10.95
C GLU A 147 -2.81 8.04 -12.40
N ARG A 148 -1.84 8.86 -12.85
CA ARG A 148 -1.16 8.61 -14.13
C ARG A 148 -0.55 7.21 -14.13
N TYR A 149 -0.81 6.44 -15.17
CA TYR A 149 -0.18 5.15 -15.37
C TYR A 149 1.31 5.32 -15.65
N LEU A 150 2.14 4.61 -14.92
CA LEU A 150 3.59 4.60 -15.07
C LEU A 150 4.00 3.24 -15.64
N ALA A 151 4.43 3.22 -16.90
CA ALA A 151 5.02 2.02 -17.49
C ALA A 151 6.48 1.92 -17.06
N GLY A 152 6.86 0.83 -16.37
CA GLY A 152 8.22 0.73 -15.85
C GLY A 152 8.50 -0.57 -15.10
N LEU A 153 9.64 -0.56 -14.43
CA LEU A 153 10.12 -1.64 -13.60
C LEU A 153 9.55 -1.48 -12.18
N GLU A 154 8.80 -2.46 -11.72
CA GLU A 154 8.26 -2.47 -10.36
C GLU A 154 9.31 -3.01 -9.40
N LEU A 155 9.57 -2.23 -8.34
CA LEU A 155 10.56 -2.51 -7.31
C LEU A 155 9.90 -2.45 -5.94
N THR A 156 10.32 -3.33 -5.05
CA THR A 156 9.91 -3.27 -3.65
C THR A 156 11.12 -3.38 -2.74
N CYS A 157 11.09 -2.65 -1.62
CA CYS A 157 12.19 -2.64 -0.67
C CYS A 157 11.66 -2.64 0.77
N GLY A 158 12.06 -3.67 1.52
CA GLY A 158 11.81 -3.75 2.95
C GLY A 158 12.77 -2.86 3.74
N VAL A 159 12.30 -2.34 4.86
CA VAL A 159 13.09 -1.60 5.84
C VAL A 159 12.92 -2.27 7.19
N LEU A 160 14.02 -2.42 7.91
CA LEU A 160 14.03 -2.83 9.32
C LEU A 160 14.53 -1.67 10.17
N ASP A 161 13.87 -1.46 11.30
CA ASP A 161 14.17 -0.45 12.31
C ASP A 161 13.99 -1.09 13.69
N LEU A 162 14.98 -1.91 14.06
CA LEU A 162 14.95 -2.77 15.26
C LEU A 162 15.77 -2.21 16.41
N ASP A 163 16.65 -1.25 16.14
CA ASP A 163 17.62 -0.72 17.08
C ASP A 163 17.80 0.79 16.87
N GLU A 164 17.45 1.58 17.88
CA GLU A 164 17.58 3.05 17.82
C GLU A 164 19.05 3.51 17.60
N GLU A 165 20.04 2.73 18.03
CA GLU A 165 21.46 3.08 17.83
C GLU A 165 21.89 2.90 16.37
N GLN A 166 21.34 1.90 15.67
CA GLN A 166 21.65 1.62 14.27
C GLN A 166 20.75 2.40 13.30
N GLY A 167 19.56 2.75 13.77
CA GLY A 167 18.52 3.38 12.94
C GLY A 167 17.93 2.43 11.88
N ALA A 168 17.08 3.01 11.04
CA ALA A 168 16.43 2.26 9.97
C ALA A 168 17.43 1.87 8.86
N TYR A 169 17.36 0.62 8.39
CA TYR A 169 18.17 0.15 7.27
C TYR A 169 17.36 -0.62 6.24
N ALA A 170 17.72 -0.48 4.97
CA ALA A 170 17.03 -1.12 3.86
C ALA A 170 17.54 -2.54 3.62
N LEU A 171 16.60 -3.43 3.34
CA LEU A 171 16.88 -4.79 2.86
C LEU A 171 17.26 -4.79 1.37
N PRO A 172 17.74 -5.92 0.82
CA PRO A 172 17.93 -6.03 -0.63
C PRO A 172 16.66 -5.71 -1.39
N VAL A 173 16.80 -4.92 -2.46
CA VAL A 173 15.69 -4.57 -3.35
C VAL A 173 15.20 -5.83 -4.08
N THR A 174 13.90 -5.98 -4.19
CA THR A 174 13.25 -7.03 -4.99
C THR A 174 12.63 -6.41 -6.23
N GLU A 175 12.87 -7.02 -7.37
CA GLU A 175 12.24 -6.70 -8.65
C GLU A 175 11.03 -7.60 -8.85
N ILE A 176 9.90 -7.01 -9.26
CA ILE A 176 8.66 -7.72 -9.53
C ILE A 176 8.41 -7.73 -11.05
N ARG A 177 8.44 -8.91 -11.67
CA ARG A 177 8.19 -9.10 -13.10
C ARG A 177 6.89 -9.86 -13.34
N PRO A 178 5.91 -9.28 -14.02
CA PRO A 178 4.75 -10.04 -14.48
C PRO A 178 5.19 -11.09 -15.52
N VAL A 179 4.75 -12.35 -15.37
CA VAL A 179 5.12 -13.44 -16.28
C VAL A 179 4.07 -13.65 -17.37
N LYS A 180 2.78 -13.41 -17.08
CA LYS A 180 1.66 -13.73 -17.98
C LYS A 180 0.71 -12.57 -18.27
N ALA A 181 0.74 -11.50 -17.50
CA ALA A 181 -0.14 -10.34 -17.66
C ALA A 181 0.61 -9.15 -18.25
N LYS A 182 -0.07 -8.37 -19.10
CA LYS A 182 0.49 -7.09 -19.58
C LYS A 182 0.58 -6.04 -18.45
N PHE A 183 -0.16 -6.23 -17.37
CA PHE A 183 -0.26 -5.32 -16.22
C PHE A 183 -0.23 -6.12 -14.92
N PHE A 184 0.29 -5.50 -13.85
CA PHE A 184 0.33 -6.08 -12.51
C PHE A 184 -1.01 -5.79 -11.80
N ASP A 185 -2.01 -6.62 -12.06
CA ASP A 185 -3.32 -6.56 -11.43
C ASP A 185 -3.45 -7.55 -10.25
N TYR A 186 -4.64 -7.56 -9.62
CA TYR A 186 -4.93 -8.49 -8.52
C TYR A 186 -4.71 -9.96 -8.90
N ALA A 187 -5.10 -10.34 -10.11
CA ALA A 187 -4.93 -11.71 -10.60
C ALA A 187 -3.43 -12.07 -10.77
N ALA A 188 -2.62 -11.11 -11.22
CA ALA A 188 -1.17 -11.30 -11.32
C ALA A 188 -0.50 -11.46 -9.95
N LYS A 189 -0.97 -10.76 -8.91
CA LYS A 189 -0.42 -10.88 -7.52
C LYS A 189 -0.70 -12.24 -6.87
N TYR A 190 -1.87 -12.83 -7.09
CA TYR A 190 -2.32 -14.00 -6.34
C TYR A 190 -2.43 -15.29 -7.18
N THR A 191 -2.22 -15.22 -8.48
CA THR A 191 -2.13 -16.42 -9.31
C THR A 191 -0.73 -17.01 -9.21
N PRO A 192 -0.56 -18.24 -8.69
CA PRO A 192 0.75 -18.88 -8.61
C PRO A 192 1.47 -18.87 -9.95
N GLY A 193 2.69 -18.31 -9.97
CA GLY A 193 3.51 -18.23 -11.19
C GLY A 193 3.11 -17.12 -12.17
N ALA A 194 2.20 -16.20 -11.82
CA ALA A 194 1.88 -15.04 -12.65
C ALA A 194 2.89 -13.90 -12.51
N THR A 195 3.63 -13.88 -11.41
CA THR A 195 4.74 -12.95 -11.15
C THR A 195 6.00 -13.70 -10.77
N LYS A 196 7.14 -13.12 -11.08
CA LYS A 196 8.46 -13.55 -10.63
C LYS A 196 9.06 -12.45 -9.79
N GLU A 197 9.37 -12.77 -8.55
CA GLU A 197 10.12 -11.92 -7.63
C GLU A 197 11.60 -12.30 -7.71
N ILE A 198 12.46 -11.30 -7.91
CA ILE A 198 13.90 -11.49 -8.05
C ILE A 198 14.58 -10.65 -6.98
N THR A 199 15.20 -11.33 -6.01
CA THR A 199 15.95 -10.73 -4.91
C THR A 199 17.37 -11.31 -4.86
N PRO A 200 18.42 -10.50 -4.90
CA PRO A 200 18.44 -9.06 -5.18
C PRO A 200 17.96 -8.74 -6.62
N ALA A 201 17.34 -7.58 -6.79
CA ALA A 201 16.90 -7.08 -8.09
C ALA A 201 18.07 -6.98 -9.10
N GLN A 202 17.80 -7.26 -10.37
CA GLN A 202 18.79 -7.17 -11.46
C GLN A 202 18.84 -5.74 -12.02
N ILE A 203 19.26 -4.79 -11.20
CA ILE A 203 19.37 -3.36 -11.50
C ILE A 203 20.79 -2.87 -11.23
N ASP A 204 21.13 -1.68 -11.76
CA ASP A 204 22.41 -1.07 -11.46
C ASP A 204 22.49 -0.54 -10.01
N GLU A 205 23.72 -0.28 -9.54
CA GLU A 205 23.96 0.17 -8.17
C GLU A 205 23.30 1.51 -7.87
N ALA A 206 23.29 2.44 -8.82
CA ALA A 206 22.71 3.76 -8.63
C ALA A 206 21.18 3.69 -8.42
N LEU A 207 20.49 2.83 -9.16
CA LEU A 207 19.04 2.61 -8.96
C LEU A 207 18.76 1.85 -7.66
N ARG A 208 19.60 0.85 -7.32
CA ARG A 208 19.50 0.14 -6.03
C ARG A 208 19.58 1.13 -4.87
N ASP A 209 20.60 1.95 -4.85
CA ASP A 209 20.87 2.89 -3.76
C ASP A 209 19.76 3.94 -3.63
N ARG A 210 19.26 4.45 -4.76
CA ARG A 210 18.09 5.36 -4.80
C ARG A 210 16.83 4.69 -4.26
N THR A 211 16.60 3.42 -4.60
CA THR A 211 15.42 2.65 -4.14
C THR A 211 15.49 2.42 -2.64
N GLN A 212 16.64 2.03 -2.12
CA GLN A 212 16.87 1.82 -0.69
C GLN A 212 16.74 3.13 0.10
N ALA A 213 17.35 4.21 -0.37
CA ALA A 213 17.25 5.52 0.27
C ALA A 213 15.80 6.03 0.31
N MET A 214 15.04 5.86 -0.79
CA MET A 214 13.63 6.24 -0.83
C MET A 214 12.77 5.39 0.13
N ALA A 215 13.05 4.09 0.28
CA ALA A 215 12.34 3.23 1.21
C ALA A 215 12.57 3.63 2.67
N ILE A 216 13.83 3.91 3.07
CA ILE A 216 14.17 4.42 4.40
C ILE A 216 13.48 5.76 4.64
N HIS A 217 13.60 6.69 3.71
CA HIS A 217 12.99 8.02 3.84
C HIS A 217 11.45 7.96 3.97
N ALA A 218 10.79 7.09 3.20
CA ALA A 218 9.35 6.87 3.32
C ALA A 218 8.98 6.26 4.69
N HIS A 219 9.76 5.31 5.19
CA HIS A 219 9.59 4.70 6.51
C HIS A 219 9.62 5.77 7.61
N GLU A 220 10.62 6.64 7.60
CA GLU A 220 10.80 7.72 8.56
C GLU A 220 9.66 8.77 8.45
N LEU A 221 9.33 9.22 7.23
CA LEU A 221 8.25 10.19 7.00
C LEU A 221 6.89 9.73 7.49
N MET A 222 6.59 8.43 7.35
CA MET A 222 5.34 7.84 7.84
C MET A 222 5.38 7.54 9.35
N GLY A 223 6.53 7.72 10.01
CA GLY A 223 6.74 7.38 11.42
C GLY A 223 6.60 5.88 11.67
N CYS A 224 6.96 5.06 10.71
CA CYS A 224 6.98 3.61 10.86
C CYS A 224 8.05 3.19 11.88
N ARG A 225 7.90 2.00 12.47
CA ARG A 225 8.88 1.39 13.36
C ARG A 225 8.89 -0.13 13.17
N GLY A 226 10.00 -0.75 13.57
CA GLY A 226 10.20 -2.19 13.50
C GLY A 226 10.44 -2.65 12.07
N PHE A 227 9.44 -2.54 11.21
CA PHE A 227 9.56 -2.90 9.81
C PHE A 227 8.49 -2.21 8.94
N SER A 228 8.79 -2.07 7.66
CA SER A 228 7.85 -1.70 6.61
C SER A 228 8.35 -2.17 5.25
N ARG A 229 7.54 -2.04 4.21
CA ARG A 229 7.93 -2.28 2.82
C ARG A 229 7.35 -1.19 1.94
N SER A 230 8.20 -0.52 1.18
CA SER A 230 7.79 0.44 0.16
C SER A 230 7.74 -0.20 -1.22
N ASP A 231 6.67 0.05 -1.95
CA ASP A 231 6.49 -0.36 -3.34
C ASP A 231 6.72 0.85 -4.25
N MET A 232 7.49 0.69 -5.31
CA MET A 232 8.01 1.75 -6.18
C MET A 232 7.96 1.32 -7.64
N ILE A 233 8.01 2.29 -8.55
CA ILE A 233 8.16 2.01 -9.99
C ILE A 233 9.22 2.93 -10.59
N PHE A 234 10.16 2.34 -11.34
CA PHE A 234 11.15 3.07 -12.11
C PHE A 234 10.64 3.23 -13.54
N SER A 235 10.31 4.45 -13.92
CA SER A 235 9.69 4.80 -15.20
C SER A 235 10.32 6.05 -15.80
N GLY A 236 10.71 6.01 -17.08
CA GLY A 236 11.27 7.17 -17.77
C GLY A 236 12.55 7.76 -17.16
N GLY A 237 13.37 6.92 -16.48
CA GLY A 237 14.59 7.37 -15.78
C GLY A 237 14.36 7.88 -14.36
N GLU A 238 13.12 7.92 -13.90
CA GLU A 238 12.72 8.42 -12.60
C GLU A 238 12.13 7.32 -11.72
N LEU A 239 12.39 7.41 -10.42
CA LEU A 239 11.83 6.50 -9.42
C LEU A 239 10.62 7.18 -8.75
N TYR A 240 9.47 6.51 -8.79
CA TYR A 240 8.22 6.95 -8.19
C TYR A 240 7.82 6.02 -7.06
N TRP A 241 7.45 6.58 -5.94
CA TRP A 241 6.91 5.84 -4.81
C TRP A 241 5.40 5.62 -4.99
N LEU A 242 4.95 4.38 -4.77
CA LEU A 242 3.55 3.97 -4.93
C LEU A 242 2.81 3.93 -3.60
N GLU A 243 3.37 3.21 -2.63
CA GLU A 243 2.78 3.02 -1.30
C GLU A 243 3.79 2.45 -0.31
N ILE A 244 3.42 2.44 0.97
CA ILE A 244 4.13 1.73 2.04
C ILE A 244 3.17 0.79 2.75
N ASN A 245 3.65 -0.40 3.06
CA ASN A 245 2.95 -1.42 3.83
C ASN A 245 3.58 -1.49 5.23
N SER A 246 2.80 -1.18 6.27
CA SER A 246 3.27 -1.24 7.66
C SER A 246 3.30 -2.65 8.23
N ILE A 247 2.57 -3.60 7.62
CA ILE A 247 2.61 -5.04 7.90
C ILE A 247 2.74 -5.76 6.55
N PRO A 248 3.93 -5.80 5.95
CA PRO A 248 4.13 -6.48 4.67
C PRO A 248 3.92 -7.98 4.79
N GLY A 249 3.51 -8.62 3.68
CA GLY A 249 3.50 -10.09 3.59
C GLY A 249 4.91 -10.64 3.82
N LEU A 250 4.98 -11.73 4.58
CA LEU A 250 6.20 -12.43 4.96
C LEU A 250 6.42 -13.65 4.05
#